data_7caf7d93c6efdc14724e349188c4ee98
#
_entry.id   7caf7d93c6efdc14724e349188c4ee98
#
_cell.length_a   1.000
_cell.length_b   1.000
_cell.length_c   1.000
_cell.angle_alpha   90.00
_cell.angle_beta   90.00
_cell.angle_gamma   90.00
#
_symmetry.space_group_name_H-M   'P 1'
#
loop_
_entity.id
_entity.type
_entity.pdbx_description
1 polymer ?
#
loop_
_entity_poly.entity_id
_entity_poly.type
_entity_poly.pdbx_seq_one_letter_code
_entity_poly.pdbx_strand_id
1 'polypeptide(L)'
;MPSFAARPEEILKPARPLFVALTMLFGFLANLLPAAGFAAVLKPDFLALVILYWCIQEPRMMGVGFAWFAGLWMDVADATLFGQHALAYAVLAYSAEYFRRRVLRFTLWHQAAQVAVLLLFCAALVLLVRVVGGAPLPRWTYFVAPLVGALVWPLLSVMLQRPQRPAHSSVNR
;
A
#
# COMPACT_ATOMS: atom_id res chain seq x y z
N MET A 1 0.33 -1.85 43.43
CA MET A 1 -0.37 -2.08 42.16
C MET A 1 0.32 -1.25 41.11
N PRO A 2 1.06 -1.81 40.14
CA PRO A 2 1.67 -1.02 39.09
C PRO A 2 0.57 -0.56 38.12
N SER A 3 0.36 0.75 38.03
CA SER A 3 -0.52 1.36 37.06
C SER A 3 0.04 1.09 35.66
N PHE A 4 -0.69 0.31 34.88
CA PHE A 4 -0.50 0.23 33.44
C PHE A 4 -0.84 1.62 32.86
N ALA A 5 0.14 2.51 32.84
CA ALA A 5 0.05 3.71 32.07
C ALA A 5 -0.07 3.30 30.60
N ALA A 6 -1.29 3.34 30.08
CA ALA A 6 -1.52 3.24 28.66
C ALA A 6 -0.58 4.22 27.98
N ARG A 7 0.28 3.75 27.08
CA ARG A 7 1.09 4.64 26.23
C ARG A 7 0.12 5.62 25.58
N PRO A 8 0.34 6.94 25.70
CA PRO A 8 -0.50 7.88 25.00
C PRO A 8 -0.44 7.48 23.51
N GLU A 9 -1.62 7.16 22.94
CA GLU A 9 -1.74 7.01 21.51
C GLU A 9 -1.20 8.30 20.91
N GLU A 10 -0.05 8.24 20.24
CA GLU A 10 0.48 9.38 19.51
C GLU A 10 -0.58 9.76 18.47
N ILE A 11 -1.36 10.78 18.76
CA ILE A 11 -2.36 11.32 17.84
C ILE A 11 -1.59 11.89 16.67
N LEU A 12 -1.45 11.10 15.61
CA LEU A 12 -0.85 11.56 14.37
C LEU A 12 -1.69 12.73 13.83
N LYS A 13 -1.02 13.80 13.45
CA LYS A 13 -1.70 14.90 12.76
C LYS A 13 -2.30 14.40 11.45
N PRO A 14 -3.51 14.85 11.05
CA PRO A 14 -4.09 14.50 9.77
C PRO A 14 -3.09 14.80 8.65
N ALA A 15 -2.94 13.87 7.73
CA ALA A 15 -1.99 14.01 6.63
C ALA A 15 -2.36 15.22 5.77
N ARG A 16 -1.35 15.96 5.32
CA ARG A 16 -1.58 17.05 4.36
C ARG A 16 -1.94 16.44 3.00
N PRO A 17 -3.01 16.91 2.32
CA PRO A 17 -3.43 16.31 1.03
C PRO A 17 -2.34 16.37 -0.03
N LEU A 18 -1.52 17.41 -0.03
CA LEU A 18 -0.36 17.51 -0.92
C LEU A 18 0.67 16.39 -0.67
N PHE A 19 0.92 16.04 0.59
CA PHE A 19 1.84 14.96 0.92
C PHE A 19 1.31 13.59 0.46
N VAL A 20 0.00 13.35 0.62
CA VAL A 20 -0.67 12.15 0.09
C VAL A 20 -0.51 12.09 -1.43
N ALA A 21 -0.82 13.18 -2.13
CA ALA A 21 -0.70 13.26 -3.59
C ALA A 21 0.74 13.03 -4.08
N LEU A 22 1.73 13.63 -3.42
CA LEU A 22 3.14 13.46 -3.78
C LEU A 22 3.63 12.00 -3.58
N THR A 23 3.20 11.34 -2.49
CA THR A 23 3.57 9.94 -2.25
C THR A 23 2.89 8.99 -3.22
N MET A 24 1.65 9.28 -3.63
CA MET A 24 0.96 8.54 -4.70
C MET A 24 1.66 8.70 -6.04
N LEU A 25 2.01 9.94 -6.40
CA LEU A 25 2.78 10.22 -7.62
C LEU A 25 4.12 9.49 -7.59
N PHE A 26 4.83 9.52 -6.45
CA PHE A 26 6.09 8.78 -6.29
C PHE A 26 5.91 7.27 -6.48
N GLY A 27 4.88 6.66 -5.85
CA GLY A 27 4.56 5.25 -6.02
C GLY A 27 4.24 4.89 -7.47
N PHE A 28 3.48 5.75 -8.16
CA PHE A 28 3.17 5.59 -9.57
C PHE A 28 4.44 5.65 -10.44
N LEU A 29 5.27 6.68 -10.28
CA LEU A 29 6.52 6.83 -11.03
C LEU A 29 7.51 5.68 -10.74
N ALA A 30 7.57 5.20 -9.49
CA ALA A 30 8.40 4.05 -9.14
C ALA A 30 7.95 2.77 -9.86
N ASN A 31 6.65 2.61 -10.08
CA ASN A 31 6.13 1.49 -10.88
C ASN A 31 6.51 1.62 -12.37
N LEU A 32 6.63 2.82 -12.91
CA LEU A 32 7.01 3.04 -14.32
C LEU A 32 8.51 2.81 -14.58
N LEU A 33 9.35 2.80 -13.55
CA LEU A 33 10.77 2.55 -13.75
C LEU A 33 10.98 1.15 -14.35
N PRO A 34 11.66 1.03 -15.49
CA PRO A 34 11.91 -0.25 -16.11
C PRO A 34 12.82 -1.11 -15.20
N ALA A 35 12.43 -2.34 -14.98
CA ALA A 35 13.24 -3.33 -14.28
C ALA A 35 13.43 -4.55 -15.18
N ALA A 36 14.65 -5.05 -15.26
CA ALA A 36 14.99 -6.20 -16.10
C ALA A 36 15.59 -7.34 -15.26
N GLY A 37 15.47 -8.56 -15.77
CA GLY A 37 16.07 -9.73 -15.14
C GLY A 37 15.56 -9.99 -13.74
N PHE A 38 16.48 -10.20 -12.80
CA PHE A 38 16.15 -10.49 -11.41
C PHE A 38 15.48 -9.31 -10.68
N ALA A 39 15.84 -8.08 -11.04
CA ALA A 39 15.20 -6.88 -10.46
C ALA A 39 13.71 -6.78 -10.78
N ALA A 40 13.28 -7.24 -11.95
CA ALA A 40 11.86 -7.28 -12.32
C ALA A 40 11.04 -8.24 -11.44
N VAL A 41 11.64 -9.33 -11.00
CA VAL A 41 11.00 -10.32 -10.10
C VAL A 41 10.84 -9.75 -8.69
N LEU A 42 11.81 -8.95 -8.23
CA LEU A 42 11.81 -8.38 -6.88
C LEU A 42 11.06 -7.05 -6.78
N LYS A 43 10.72 -6.42 -7.90
CA LYS A 43 10.07 -5.11 -7.92
C LYS A 43 8.65 -5.22 -7.35
N PRO A 44 8.37 -4.65 -6.15
CA PRO A 44 7.02 -4.64 -5.61
C PRO A 44 6.16 -3.61 -6.34
N ASP A 45 4.85 -3.76 -6.22
CA ASP A 45 3.90 -2.72 -6.63
C ASP A 45 3.91 -1.58 -5.59
N PHE A 46 4.70 -0.54 -5.86
CA PHE A 46 4.83 0.61 -4.97
C PHE A 46 3.54 1.40 -4.85
N LEU A 47 2.75 1.49 -5.94
CA LEU A 47 1.49 2.20 -5.92
C LEU A 47 0.47 1.48 -5.04
N ALA A 48 0.36 0.16 -5.15
CA ALA A 48 -0.48 -0.65 -4.28
C ALA A 48 -0.09 -0.51 -2.80
N LEU A 49 1.22 -0.47 -2.50
CA LEU A 49 1.73 -0.25 -1.15
C LEU A 49 1.33 1.12 -0.57
N VAL A 50 1.43 2.18 -1.37
CA VAL A 50 1.07 3.53 -0.94
C VAL A 50 -0.44 3.66 -0.78
N ILE A 51 -1.25 3.10 -1.70
CA ILE A 51 -2.71 3.02 -1.58
C ILE A 51 -3.08 2.32 -0.27
N LEU A 52 -2.50 1.14 -0.02
CA LEU A 52 -2.77 0.36 1.17
C LEU A 52 -2.45 1.15 2.45
N TYR A 53 -1.30 1.84 2.47
CA TYR A 53 -0.91 2.67 3.60
C TYR A 53 -1.94 3.76 3.89
N TRP A 54 -2.34 4.53 2.89
CA TRP A 54 -3.27 5.64 3.07
C TRP A 54 -4.69 5.18 3.38
N CYS A 55 -5.17 4.09 2.80
CA CYS A 55 -6.47 3.50 3.16
C CYS A 55 -6.52 3.03 4.63
N ILE A 56 -5.37 2.59 5.18
CA ILE A 56 -5.28 2.22 6.60
C ILE A 56 -5.18 3.47 7.48
N GLN A 57 -4.38 4.47 7.13
CA GLN A 57 -4.11 5.63 7.98
C GLN A 57 -5.18 6.72 7.84
N GLU A 58 -5.58 7.07 6.62
CA GLU A 58 -6.47 8.20 6.31
C GLU A 58 -7.61 7.78 5.34
N PRO A 59 -8.52 6.87 5.75
CA PRO A 59 -9.58 6.39 4.87
C PRO A 59 -10.54 7.47 4.39
N ARG A 60 -10.57 8.63 5.09
CA ARG A 60 -11.39 9.78 4.67
C ARG A 60 -10.86 10.47 3.43
N MET A 61 -9.55 10.41 3.20
CA MET A 61 -8.90 11.02 2.03
C MET A 61 -8.69 10.03 0.90
N MET A 62 -8.51 8.75 1.24
CA MET A 62 -8.14 7.70 0.30
C MET A 62 -9.18 6.58 0.40
N GLY A 63 -10.23 6.67 -0.41
CA GLY A 63 -11.28 5.65 -0.49
C GLY A 63 -11.14 4.75 -1.72
N VAL A 64 -12.04 3.76 -1.80
CA VAL A 64 -12.11 2.79 -2.90
C VAL A 64 -12.16 3.47 -4.28
N GLY A 65 -12.91 4.57 -4.42
CA GLY A 65 -13.01 5.32 -5.68
C GLY A 65 -11.68 5.90 -6.13
N PHE A 66 -10.90 6.47 -5.21
CA PHE A 66 -9.58 7.01 -5.52
C PHE A 66 -8.60 5.89 -5.94
N ALA A 67 -8.61 4.77 -5.23
CA ALA A 67 -7.81 3.60 -5.57
C ALA A 67 -8.16 3.05 -6.97
N TRP A 68 -9.46 3.04 -7.30
CA TRP A 68 -9.93 2.65 -8.63
C TRP A 68 -9.38 3.56 -9.73
N PHE A 69 -9.43 4.88 -9.55
CA PHE A 69 -8.84 5.83 -10.50
C PHE A 69 -7.32 5.66 -10.64
N ALA A 70 -6.61 5.47 -9.52
CA ALA A 70 -5.17 5.22 -9.55
C ALA A 70 -4.84 3.93 -10.33
N GLY A 71 -5.69 2.91 -10.21
CA GLY A 71 -5.57 1.67 -10.98
C GLY A 71 -5.82 1.86 -12.47
N LEU A 72 -6.81 2.69 -12.86
CA LEU A 72 -7.02 3.04 -14.27
C LEU A 72 -5.80 3.73 -14.88
N TRP A 73 -5.18 4.63 -14.15
CA TRP A 73 -3.95 5.28 -14.62
C TRP A 73 -2.82 4.29 -14.79
N MET A 74 -2.73 3.29 -13.89
CA MET A 74 -1.74 2.24 -14.01
C MET A 74 -2.01 1.35 -15.22
N ASP A 75 -3.28 1.00 -15.49
CA ASP A 75 -3.66 0.22 -16.68
C ASP A 75 -3.27 0.92 -17.99
N VAL A 76 -3.48 2.24 -18.05
CA VAL A 76 -3.07 3.06 -19.21
C VAL A 76 -1.54 3.10 -19.34
N ALA A 77 -0.83 3.27 -18.22
CA ALA A 77 0.62 3.41 -18.22
C ALA A 77 1.35 2.12 -18.62
N ASP A 78 0.83 0.97 -18.18
CA ASP A 78 1.38 -0.35 -18.50
C ASP A 78 0.87 -0.91 -19.84
N ALA A 79 -0.03 -0.17 -20.54
CA ALA A 79 -0.69 -0.62 -21.76
C ALA A 79 -1.33 -2.01 -21.61
N THR A 80 -1.92 -2.27 -20.46
CA THR A 80 -2.55 -3.55 -20.10
C THR A 80 -4.07 -3.53 -20.36
N LEU A 81 -4.75 -4.64 -20.03
CA LEU A 81 -6.21 -4.71 -20.09
C LEU A 81 -6.82 -3.64 -19.18
N PHE A 82 -7.66 -2.79 -19.77
CA PHE A 82 -8.31 -1.71 -19.05
C PHE A 82 -9.21 -2.25 -17.92
N GLY A 83 -8.98 -1.81 -16.71
CA GLY A 83 -9.73 -2.24 -15.52
C GLY A 83 -9.02 -3.30 -14.66
N GLN A 84 -7.90 -3.85 -15.09
CA GLN A 84 -7.13 -4.89 -14.40
C GLN A 84 -6.60 -4.40 -13.03
N HIS A 85 -5.84 -3.31 -13.02
CA HIS A 85 -5.34 -2.68 -11.79
C HIS A 85 -6.43 -1.88 -11.09
N ALA A 86 -7.39 -1.28 -11.85
CA ALA A 86 -8.50 -0.56 -11.27
C ALA A 86 -9.34 -1.46 -10.35
N LEU A 87 -9.70 -2.67 -10.80
CA LEU A 87 -10.44 -3.63 -9.99
C LEU A 87 -9.60 -4.09 -8.79
N ALA A 88 -8.34 -4.45 -9.01
CA ALA A 88 -7.47 -4.97 -7.97
C ALA A 88 -7.22 -3.95 -6.86
N TYR A 89 -6.95 -2.68 -7.21
CA TYR A 89 -6.72 -1.62 -6.23
C TYR A 89 -8.00 -1.20 -5.52
N ALA A 90 -9.17 -1.21 -6.19
CA ALA A 90 -10.45 -0.97 -5.55
C ALA A 90 -10.74 -2.01 -4.46
N VAL A 91 -10.53 -3.29 -4.77
CA VAL A 91 -10.71 -4.39 -3.82
C VAL A 91 -9.66 -4.34 -2.72
N LEU A 92 -8.41 -3.98 -3.04
CA LEU A 92 -7.34 -3.77 -2.06
C LEU A 92 -7.71 -2.68 -1.06
N ALA A 93 -8.19 -1.51 -1.55
CA ALA A 93 -8.62 -0.40 -0.71
C ALA A 93 -9.80 -0.78 0.19
N TYR A 94 -10.83 -1.43 -0.36
CA TYR A 94 -11.95 -1.93 0.42
C TYR A 94 -11.50 -2.89 1.52
N SER A 95 -10.63 -3.85 1.19
CA SER A 95 -10.09 -4.80 2.15
C SER A 95 -9.24 -4.11 3.23
N ALA A 96 -8.46 -3.10 2.84
CA ALA A 96 -7.66 -2.29 3.76
C ALA A 96 -8.53 -1.54 4.77
N GLU A 97 -9.62 -0.91 4.30
CA GLU A 97 -10.58 -0.21 5.16
C GLU A 97 -11.28 -1.18 6.12
N TYR A 98 -11.72 -2.33 5.62
CA TYR A 98 -12.40 -3.35 6.41
C TYR A 98 -11.50 -3.90 7.52
N PHE A 99 -10.24 -4.23 7.20
CA PHE A 99 -9.29 -4.78 8.17
C PHE A 99 -8.49 -3.72 8.95
N ARG A 100 -8.69 -2.43 8.69
CA ARG A 100 -7.95 -1.31 9.27
C ARG A 100 -7.74 -1.43 10.77
N ARG A 101 -8.84 -1.62 11.52
CA ARG A 101 -8.80 -1.73 12.99
C ARG A 101 -7.95 -2.90 13.47
N ARG A 102 -7.94 -4.00 12.72
CA ARG A 102 -7.14 -5.18 13.03
C ARG A 102 -5.66 -4.89 12.75
N VAL A 103 -5.35 -4.34 11.58
CA VAL A 103 -3.97 -4.04 11.18
C VAL A 103 -3.31 -3.09 12.18
N LEU A 104 -3.99 -2.01 12.58
CA LEU A 104 -3.44 -0.99 13.49
C LEU A 104 -3.19 -1.50 14.93
N ARG A 105 -3.79 -2.59 15.34
CA ARG A 105 -3.57 -3.17 16.68
C ARG A 105 -2.25 -3.92 16.82
N PHE A 106 -1.64 -4.31 15.71
CA PHE A 106 -0.46 -5.16 15.71
C PHE A 106 0.84 -4.37 15.53
N THR A 107 1.94 -4.97 15.94
CA THR A 107 3.29 -4.43 15.67
C THR A 107 3.57 -4.44 14.17
N LEU A 108 4.51 -3.61 13.71
CA LEU A 108 4.82 -3.44 12.29
C LEU A 108 5.14 -4.75 11.56
N TRP A 109 5.76 -5.72 12.23
CA TRP A 109 6.05 -7.03 11.65
C TRP A 109 4.80 -7.89 11.45
N HIS A 110 3.88 -7.85 12.39
CA HIS A 110 2.58 -8.53 12.22
C HIS A 110 1.71 -7.82 11.18
N GLN A 111 1.82 -6.49 11.08
CA GLN A 111 1.20 -5.75 9.98
C GLN A 111 1.76 -6.19 8.63
N ALA A 112 3.08 -6.38 8.50
CA ALA A 112 3.71 -6.85 7.28
C ALA A 112 3.16 -8.21 6.81
N ALA A 113 2.89 -9.14 7.74
CA ALA A 113 2.26 -10.42 7.41
C ALA A 113 0.82 -10.24 6.87
N GLN A 114 0.03 -9.34 7.45
CA GLN A 114 -1.32 -9.05 6.96
C GLN A 114 -1.29 -8.34 5.60
N VAL A 115 -0.35 -7.43 5.43
CA VAL A 115 -0.09 -6.73 4.16
C VAL A 115 0.34 -7.73 3.08
N ALA A 116 1.17 -8.74 3.41
CA ALA A 116 1.53 -9.80 2.49
C ALA A 116 0.29 -10.50 1.91
N VAL A 117 -0.67 -10.85 2.78
CA VAL A 117 -1.93 -11.50 2.35
C VAL A 117 -2.73 -10.58 1.43
N LEU A 118 -2.86 -9.29 1.77
CA LEU A 118 -3.59 -8.32 0.97
C LEU A 118 -2.93 -8.08 -0.40
N LEU A 119 -1.61 -7.97 -0.44
CA LEU A 119 -0.86 -7.79 -1.69
C LEU A 119 -0.88 -9.05 -2.56
N LEU A 120 -0.78 -10.25 -1.96
CA LEU A 120 -0.94 -11.51 -2.68
C LEU A 120 -2.34 -11.64 -3.27
N PHE A 121 -3.36 -11.26 -2.53
CA PHE A 121 -4.74 -11.24 -3.01
C PHE A 121 -4.92 -10.24 -4.16
N CYS A 122 -4.35 -9.03 -4.05
CA CYS A 122 -4.34 -8.04 -5.11
C CYS A 122 -3.65 -8.59 -6.38
N ALA A 123 -2.46 -9.18 -6.25
CA ALA A 123 -1.74 -9.79 -7.35
C ALA A 123 -2.50 -10.95 -7.99
N ALA A 124 -3.20 -11.76 -7.20
CA ALA A 124 -4.06 -12.83 -7.71
C ALA A 124 -5.25 -12.30 -8.52
N LEU A 125 -5.84 -11.17 -8.10
CA LEU A 125 -6.92 -10.50 -8.86
C LEU A 125 -6.41 -9.98 -10.20
N VAL A 126 -5.26 -9.30 -10.21
CA VAL A 126 -4.60 -8.83 -11.44
C VAL A 126 -4.36 -10.02 -12.37
N LEU A 127 -3.79 -11.10 -11.84
CA LEU A 127 -3.54 -12.32 -12.60
C LEU A 127 -4.83 -12.92 -13.16
N LEU A 128 -5.88 -13.00 -12.35
CA LEU A 128 -7.18 -13.53 -12.77
C LEU A 128 -7.73 -12.78 -13.98
N VAL A 129 -7.74 -11.45 -13.92
CA VAL A 129 -8.22 -10.60 -15.03
C VAL A 129 -7.36 -10.81 -16.27
N ARG A 130 -6.04 -10.89 -16.14
CA ARG A 130 -5.12 -11.16 -17.24
C ARG A 130 -5.39 -12.50 -17.91
N VAL A 131 -5.56 -13.57 -17.12
CA VAL A 131 -5.81 -14.93 -17.65
C VAL A 131 -7.17 -15.02 -18.33
N VAL A 132 -8.22 -14.41 -17.74
CA VAL A 132 -9.53 -14.30 -18.37
C VAL A 132 -9.45 -13.52 -19.70
N GLY A 133 -8.58 -12.51 -19.77
CA GLY A 133 -8.27 -11.76 -21.01
C GLY A 133 -7.39 -12.52 -22.02
N GLY A 134 -7.05 -13.79 -21.76
CA GLY A 134 -6.28 -14.63 -22.67
C GLY A 134 -4.75 -14.56 -22.50
N ALA A 135 -4.25 -13.88 -21.48
CA ALA A 135 -2.81 -13.86 -21.22
C ALA A 135 -2.30 -15.22 -20.66
N PRO A 136 -1.08 -15.63 -20.99
CA PRO A 136 -0.51 -16.85 -20.46
C PRO A 136 -0.26 -16.74 -18.95
N LEU A 137 -0.31 -17.88 -18.26
CA LEU A 137 0.02 -17.96 -16.83
C LEU A 137 1.49 -17.55 -16.61
N PRO A 138 1.77 -16.62 -15.69
CA PRO A 138 3.12 -16.26 -15.35
C PRO A 138 3.83 -17.38 -14.58
N ARG A 139 5.15 -17.24 -14.44
CA ARG A 139 5.96 -18.12 -13.60
C ARG A 139 5.63 -17.88 -12.11
N TRP A 140 5.94 -18.85 -11.26
CA TRP A 140 5.82 -18.75 -9.80
C TRP A 140 6.49 -17.50 -9.21
N THR A 141 7.53 -17.00 -9.87
CA THR A 141 8.25 -15.78 -9.51
C THR A 141 7.35 -14.54 -9.46
N TYR A 142 6.19 -14.55 -10.10
CA TYR A 142 5.21 -13.46 -10.05
C TYR A 142 4.77 -13.11 -8.61
N PHE A 143 4.64 -14.12 -7.74
CA PHE A 143 4.22 -13.94 -6.36
C PHE A 143 5.35 -13.50 -5.41
N VAL A 144 6.58 -13.40 -5.89
CA VAL A 144 7.71 -12.89 -5.09
C VAL A 144 7.57 -11.38 -4.85
N ALA A 145 7.15 -10.61 -5.86
CA ALA A 145 6.99 -9.16 -5.76
C ALA A 145 6.06 -8.72 -4.61
N PRO A 146 4.86 -9.28 -4.41
CA PRO A 146 4.03 -9.01 -3.25
C PRO A 146 4.70 -9.29 -1.89
N LEU A 147 5.48 -10.36 -1.80
CA LEU A 147 6.22 -10.71 -0.58
C LEU A 147 7.32 -9.71 -0.28
N VAL A 148 8.06 -9.28 -1.31
CA VAL A 148 9.04 -8.19 -1.19
C VAL A 148 8.36 -6.91 -0.75
N GLY A 149 7.19 -6.59 -1.30
CA GLY A 149 6.36 -5.46 -0.87
C GLY A 149 6.02 -5.50 0.61
N ALA A 150 5.64 -6.67 1.12
CA ALA A 150 5.36 -6.86 2.53
C ALA A 150 6.61 -6.70 3.42
N LEU A 151 7.80 -7.10 2.94
CA LEU A 151 9.06 -6.86 3.65
C LEU A 151 9.44 -5.38 3.67
N VAL A 152 9.10 -4.63 2.63
CA VAL A 152 9.32 -3.18 2.54
C VAL A 152 8.32 -2.39 3.40
N TRP A 153 7.18 -2.99 3.76
CA TRP A 153 6.10 -2.35 4.51
C TRP A 153 6.54 -1.63 5.79
N PRO A 154 7.33 -2.22 6.71
CA PRO A 154 7.74 -1.55 7.93
C PRO A 154 8.55 -0.27 7.65
N LEU A 155 9.46 -0.33 6.66
CA LEU A 155 10.27 0.81 6.25
C LEU A 155 9.40 1.92 5.67
N LEU A 156 8.50 1.58 4.74
CA LEU A 156 7.56 2.50 4.12
C LEU A 156 6.67 3.16 5.16
N SER A 157 6.11 2.37 6.10
CA SER A 157 5.26 2.88 7.18
C SER A 157 6.00 3.90 8.05
N VAL A 158 7.23 3.61 8.46
CA VAL A 158 8.04 4.54 9.27
C VAL A 158 8.36 5.81 8.49
N MET A 159 8.71 5.70 7.21
CA MET A 159 9.01 6.87 6.36
C MET A 159 7.80 7.78 6.19
N LEU A 160 6.62 7.21 5.94
CA LEU A 160 5.38 7.98 5.73
C LEU A 160 4.80 8.54 7.03
N GLN A 161 5.08 7.92 8.19
CA GLN A 161 4.66 8.44 9.49
C GLN A 161 5.49 9.63 9.98
N ARG A 162 6.78 9.72 9.62
CA ARG A 162 7.67 10.77 10.12
C ARG A 162 7.14 12.20 9.96
N PRO A 163 6.61 12.62 8.80
CA PRO A 163 6.08 13.97 8.61
C PRO A 163 4.78 14.26 9.39
N GLN A 164 4.10 13.21 9.86
CA GLN A 164 2.82 13.31 10.58
C GLN A 164 3.01 13.38 12.11
N ARG A 165 4.21 13.05 12.61
CA ARG A 165 4.51 13.15 14.04
C ARG A 165 4.56 14.62 14.44
N PRO A 166 3.88 15.03 15.53
CA PRO A 166 4.03 16.36 16.05
C PRO A 166 5.49 16.59 16.43
N ALA A 167 6.08 17.71 16.00
CA ALA A 167 7.37 18.11 16.54
C ALA A 167 7.21 18.16 18.06
N HIS A 168 8.09 17.45 18.79
CA HIS A 168 8.15 17.58 20.24
C HIS A 168 8.31 19.07 20.56
N SER A 169 7.24 19.72 20.95
CA SER A 169 7.36 21.03 21.57
C SER A 169 8.15 20.80 22.85
N SER A 170 9.39 21.25 22.84
CA SER A 170 10.21 21.43 24.03
C SER A 170 9.51 22.46 24.93
N VAL A 171 8.49 22.01 25.66
CA VAL A 171 7.96 22.74 26.80
C VAL A 171 8.80 22.32 28.00
N ASN A 172 10.00 22.87 28.06
CA ASN A 172 10.75 23.05 29.27
C ASN A 172 11.00 24.55 29.41
N ARG A 173 10.07 25.24 30.08
CA ARG A 173 10.37 26.41 30.93
C ARG A 173 9.36 26.47 32.06
#